data_4ee8f266d9495823209f6a4acbe09c58
#
_entry.id   4ee8f266d9495823209f6a4acbe09c58
#
_cell.length_a   1.000
_cell.length_b   1.000
_cell.length_c   1.000
_cell.angle_alpha   90.00
_cell.angle_beta   90.00
_cell.angle_gamma   90.00
#
_symmetry.space_group_name_H-M   'P 1'
#
loop_
_entity.id
_entity.type
_entity.pdbx_description
1 polymer ?
#
loop_
_entity_poly.entity_id
_entity_poly.type
_entity_poly.pdbx_seq_one_letter_code
_entity_poly.pdbx_strand_id
1 'polypeptide(L)'
;MECAERSVLRSPSETAVVVSPDSPISVRDDHPVKQPEELAPGECLVKMQCTGVCHTDLHARKGDWPLAHKLPLIGGHEGVGHIVAIGAHTIDSPVKIGDRVGVKWLADSCLQCEQCRKGLEQS
;
A
#
# COMPACT_ATOMS: atom_id res chain seq x y z
N MET A 1 27.38 -10.58 -1.17
CA MET A 1 26.13 -10.72 -1.96
C MET A 1 25.06 -9.73 -1.52
N GLU A 2 25.47 -8.63 -0.87
CA GLU A 2 24.59 -7.59 -0.28
C GLU A 2 24.36 -6.34 -1.15
N CYS A 3 25.08 -6.21 -2.25
CA CYS A 3 25.08 -4.96 -3.03
C CYS A 3 23.95 -4.84 -4.07
N ALA A 4 23.32 -5.93 -4.47
CA ALA A 4 22.29 -5.92 -5.52
C ALA A 4 20.89 -5.62 -4.97
N GLU A 5 20.59 -5.95 -3.71
CA GLU A 5 19.27 -5.71 -3.10
C GLU A 5 19.04 -4.23 -2.73
N ARG A 6 20.09 -3.51 -2.33
CA ARG A 6 19.99 -2.08 -2.02
C ARG A 6 19.67 -1.19 -3.22
N SER A 7 19.99 -1.61 -4.44
CA SER A 7 19.73 -0.81 -5.65
C SER A 7 18.27 -0.88 -6.09
N VAL A 8 17.57 -1.96 -5.80
CA VAL A 8 16.16 -2.16 -6.20
C VAL A 8 15.20 -1.28 -5.39
N LEU A 9 15.52 -1.02 -4.12
CA LEU A 9 14.69 -0.22 -3.22
C LEU A 9 14.88 1.30 -3.38
N ARG A 10 15.95 1.74 -4.06
CA ARG A 10 16.24 3.16 -4.32
C ARG A 10 15.72 3.67 -5.65
N SER A 11 15.12 2.82 -6.47
CA SER A 11 14.52 3.26 -7.72
C SER A 11 13.19 3.97 -7.42
N PRO A 12 12.97 5.17 -7.99
CA PRO A 12 11.67 5.83 -7.91
C PRO A 12 10.59 4.88 -8.43
N SER A 13 9.42 4.87 -7.79
CA SER A 13 8.31 4.06 -8.25
C SER A 13 7.41 4.88 -9.17
N GLU A 14 7.03 4.31 -10.31
CA GLU A 14 5.95 4.88 -11.10
C GLU A 14 4.65 4.84 -10.29
N THR A 15 4.04 6.00 -10.14
CA THR A 15 2.86 6.15 -9.28
C THR A 15 1.82 7.02 -9.98
N ALA A 16 0.59 6.54 -10.03
CA ALA A 16 -0.54 7.34 -10.53
C ALA A 16 -1.05 8.26 -9.41
N VAL A 17 -1.01 9.56 -9.64
CA VAL A 17 -1.36 10.58 -8.65
C VAL A 17 -2.53 11.42 -9.12
N VAL A 18 -3.52 11.60 -8.25
CA VAL A 18 -4.65 12.52 -8.41
C VAL A 18 -4.42 13.73 -7.50
N VAL A 19 -4.29 14.91 -8.08
CA VAL A 19 -4.04 16.14 -7.32
C VAL A 19 -5.33 16.92 -7.01
N SER A 20 -6.37 16.73 -7.80
CA SER A 20 -7.73 17.24 -7.53
C SER A 20 -8.77 16.31 -8.17
N PRO A 21 -10.06 16.35 -7.74
CA PRO A 21 -11.12 15.48 -8.26
C PRO A 21 -11.28 15.53 -9.78
N ASP A 22 -11.11 16.71 -10.37
CA ASP A 22 -11.32 16.98 -11.79
C ASP A 22 -10.02 16.95 -12.60
N SER A 23 -8.87 16.78 -11.94
CA SER A 23 -7.58 16.74 -12.65
C SER A 23 -7.39 15.41 -13.39
N PRO A 24 -6.68 15.42 -14.52
CA PRO A 24 -6.17 14.19 -15.10
C PRO A 24 -5.29 13.43 -14.09
N ILE A 25 -5.30 12.11 -14.16
CA ILE A 25 -4.34 11.29 -13.44
C ILE A 25 -2.97 11.54 -14.04
N SER A 26 -2.00 11.91 -13.23
CA SER A 26 -0.60 12.06 -13.65
C SER A 26 0.21 10.85 -13.19
N VAL A 27 0.98 10.29 -14.10
CA VAL A 27 1.97 9.26 -13.75
C VAL A 27 3.26 9.98 -13.34
N ARG A 28 3.79 9.64 -12.18
CA ARG A 28 5.03 10.17 -11.63
C ARG A 28 6.02 9.04 -11.39
N ASP A 29 7.25 9.29 -11.69
CA ASP A 29 8.38 8.36 -11.49
C ASP A 29 9.30 8.78 -10.33
N ASP A 30 9.00 9.93 -9.72
CA ASP A 30 9.78 10.55 -8.65
C ASP A 30 9.14 10.42 -7.24
N HIS A 31 8.11 9.58 -7.11
CA HIS A 31 7.42 9.45 -5.82
C HIS A 31 8.33 8.78 -4.77
N PRO A 32 8.48 9.39 -3.58
CA PRO A 32 9.35 8.83 -2.55
C PRO A 32 8.83 7.48 -2.06
N VAL A 33 9.70 6.50 -1.98
CA VAL A 33 9.43 5.17 -1.43
C VAL A 33 10.05 5.10 -0.04
N LYS A 34 9.28 4.65 0.95
CA LYS A 34 9.75 4.37 2.31
C LYS A 34 10.97 3.44 2.25
N GLN A 35 12.02 3.77 2.96
CA GLN A 35 13.20 2.91 3.04
C GLN A 35 12.98 1.82 4.11
N PRO A 36 13.68 0.69 4.05
CA PRO A 36 13.54 -0.38 5.04
C PRO A 36 13.73 0.10 6.49
N GLU A 37 14.61 1.06 6.70
CA GLU A 37 14.93 1.61 8.02
C GLU A 37 13.81 2.52 8.57
N GLU A 38 12.89 2.97 7.71
CA GLU A 38 11.74 3.81 8.07
C GLU A 38 10.48 2.99 8.37
N LEU A 39 10.55 1.67 8.19
CA LEU A 39 9.43 0.78 8.48
C LEU A 39 9.28 0.58 9.99
N ALA A 40 8.08 0.81 10.49
CA ALA A 40 7.74 0.48 11.86
C ALA A 40 7.61 -1.05 12.05
N PRO A 41 7.72 -1.56 13.29
CA PRO A 41 7.40 -2.96 13.58
C PRO A 41 5.99 -3.32 13.08
N GLY A 42 5.87 -4.44 12.36
CA GLY A 42 4.62 -4.90 11.74
C GLY A 42 4.37 -4.36 10.33
N GLU A 43 5.10 -3.34 9.89
CA GLU A 43 5.02 -2.87 8.50
C GLU A 43 5.90 -3.72 7.56
N CYS A 44 5.46 -3.86 6.32
CA CYS A 44 6.29 -4.44 5.28
C CYS A 44 6.24 -3.57 4.01
N LEU A 45 7.32 -3.61 3.23
CA LEU A 45 7.39 -3.00 1.91
C LEU A 45 7.13 -4.07 0.86
N VAL A 46 6.18 -3.79 -0.02
CA VAL A 46 5.78 -4.70 -1.09
C VAL A 46 6.17 -4.11 -2.44
N LYS A 47 6.97 -4.86 -3.21
CA LYS A 47 7.21 -4.54 -4.61
C LYS A 47 6.03 -5.04 -5.43
N MET A 48 5.22 -4.09 -5.90
CA MET A 48 4.03 -4.40 -6.69
C MET A 48 4.40 -5.00 -8.04
N GLN A 49 3.64 -6.01 -8.48
CA GLN A 49 3.73 -6.61 -9.81
C GLN A 49 2.57 -6.21 -10.71
N CYS A 50 1.39 -6.13 -10.13
CA CYS A 50 0.19 -5.69 -10.82
C CYS A 50 -0.82 -5.13 -9.81
N THR A 51 -1.75 -4.34 -10.32
CA THR A 51 -2.88 -3.81 -9.57
C THR A 51 -4.14 -3.88 -10.41
N GLY A 52 -5.26 -4.19 -9.79
CA GLY A 52 -6.58 -4.02 -10.36
C GLY A 52 -7.07 -2.58 -10.23
N VAL A 53 -8.11 -2.27 -10.98
CA VAL A 53 -8.83 -0.99 -10.92
C VAL A 53 -10.32 -1.29 -10.96
N CYS A 54 -11.07 -0.74 -10.03
CA CYS A 54 -12.52 -0.89 -9.98
C CYS A 54 -13.25 0.45 -9.82
N HIS A 55 -14.56 0.41 -9.66
CA HIS A 55 -15.37 1.61 -9.49
C HIS A 55 -15.05 2.39 -8.21
N THR A 56 -14.51 1.72 -7.19
CA THR A 56 -14.03 2.32 -5.96
C THR A 56 -12.90 3.34 -6.20
N ASP A 57 -12.00 3.07 -7.12
CA ASP A 57 -10.93 4.02 -7.49
C ASP A 57 -11.50 5.30 -8.12
N LEU A 58 -12.60 5.17 -8.90
CA LEU A 58 -13.30 6.33 -9.45
C LEU A 58 -13.95 7.18 -8.35
N HIS A 59 -14.60 6.56 -7.38
CA HIS A 59 -15.18 7.25 -6.22
C HIS A 59 -14.09 7.92 -5.37
N ALA A 60 -13.00 7.22 -5.08
CA ALA A 60 -11.86 7.77 -4.35
C ALA A 60 -11.26 8.99 -5.08
N ARG A 61 -11.14 8.91 -6.42
CA ARG A 61 -10.67 10.03 -7.24
C ARG A 61 -11.60 11.23 -7.18
N LYS A 62 -12.91 11.02 -7.30
CA LYS A 62 -13.91 12.10 -7.30
C LYS A 62 -14.14 12.70 -5.91
N GLY A 63 -13.86 11.95 -4.84
CA GLY A 63 -14.16 12.35 -3.48
C GLY A 63 -15.67 12.48 -3.22
N ASP A 64 -16.47 11.66 -3.88
CA ASP A 64 -17.94 11.69 -3.80
C ASP A 64 -18.52 10.84 -2.67
N TRP A 65 -17.67 10.29 -1.80
CA TRP A 65 -18.08 9.66 -0.55
C TRP A 65 -18.27 10.68 0.57
N PRO A 66 -19.07 10.35 1.61
CA PRO A 66 -19.26 11.21 2.78
C PRO A 66 -18.03 11.19 3.71
N LEU A 67 -16.84 11.21 3.15
CA LEU A 67 -15.55 11.19 3.84
C LEU A 67 -14.68 12.33 3.34
N ALA A 68 -13.80 12.83 4.20
CA ALA A 68 -12.85 13.86 3.78
C ALA A 68 -11.97 13.37 2.63
N HIS A 69 -11.98 14.10 1.52
CA HIS A 69 -11.14 13.77 0.37
C HIS A 69 -9.68 14.01 0.70
N LYS A 70 -8.87 12.98 0.58
CA LYS A 70 -7.44 13.02 0.90
C LYS A 70 -6.63 13.26 -0.37
N LEU A 71 -6.12 14.45 -0.52
CA LEU A 71 -5.33 14.85 -1.69
C LEU A 71 -3.92 15.33 -1.27
N PRO A 72 -2.87 15.10 -2.07
CA PRO A 72 -2.88 14.28 -3.29
C PRO A 72 -3.17 12.81 -2.99
N LEU A 73 -3.92 12.15 -3.87
CA LEU A 73 -4.30 10.75 -3.71
C LEU A 73 -3.45 9.85 -4.60
N ILE A 74 -2.89 8.82 -4.00
CA ILE A 74 -2.37 7.64 -4.67
C ILE A 74 -3.38 6.53 -4.44
N GLY A 75 -4.12 6.19 -5.49
CA GLY A 75 -5.17 5.18 -5.43
C GLY A 75 -4.63 3.76 -5.50
N GLY A 76 -5.55 2.80 -5.45
CA GLY A 76 -5.27 1.38 -5.58
C GLY A 76 -5.49 0.61 -4.28
N HIS A 77 -6.17 -0.52 -4.39
CA HIS A 77 -6.52 -1.41 -3.28
C HIS A 77 -6.65 -2.88 -3.71
N GLU A 78 -6.20 -3.20 -4.91
CA GLU A 78 -6.26 -4.53 -5.52
C GLU A 78 -4.87 -4.93 -6.03
N GLY A 79 -3.89 -4.88 -5.14
CA GLY A 79 -2.50 -5.10 -5.52
C GLY A 79 -2.03 -6.54 -5.30
N VAL A 80 -1.09 -6.99 -6.11
CA VAL A 80 -0.31 -8.21 -5.89
C VAL A 80 1.16 -7.89 -6.07
N GLY A 81 1.98 -8.39 -5.15
CA GLY A 81 3.42 -8.15 -5.19
C GLY A 81 4.19 -9.10 -4.30
N HIS A 82 5.46 -8.82 -4.12
CA HIS A 82 6.36 -9.57 -3.24
C HIS A 82 6.89 -8.68 -2.13
N ILE A 83 7.02 -9.24 -0.93
CA ILE A 83 7.63 -8.57 0.20
C ILE A 83 9.13 -8.39 -0.08
N VAL A 84 9.61 -7.16 0.01
CA VAL A 84 11.01 -6.80 -0.21
C VAL A 84 11.70 -6.29 1.05
N ALA A 85 10.93 -5.84 2.04
CA ALA A 85 11.46 -5.50 3.37
C ALA A 85 10.37 -5.67 4.43
N ILE A 86 10.79 -5.92 5.66
CA ILE A 86 9.94 -6.00 6.86
C ILE A 86 10.57 -5.09 7.91
N GLY A 87 9.74 -4.34 8.63
CA GLY A 87 10.18 -3.42 9.67
C GLY A 87 10.99 -4.13 10.76
N ALA A 88 12.06 -3.48 11.19
CA ALA A 88 12.92 -3.99 12.27
C ALA A 88 12.08 -4.23 13.53
N HIS A 89 12.47 -5.23 14.31
CA HIS A 89 11.77 -5.62 15.55
C HIS A 89 10.33 -6.14 15.38
N THR A 90 9.92 -6.50 14.16
CA THR A 90 8.66 -7.21 13.94
C THR A 90 8.75 -8.59 14.59
N ILE A 91 7.84 -8.87 15.52
CA ILE A 91 7.76 -10.15 16.24
C ILE A 91 6.69 -11.01 15.57
N ASP A 92 6.97 -12.31 15.44
CA ASP A 92 6.03 -13.33 14.93
C ASP A 92 5.38 -12.95 13.58
N SER A 93 6.17 -12.41 12.65
CA SER A 93 5.69 -12.06 11.33
C SER A 93 5.13 -13.30 10.61
N PRO A 94 3.86 -13.27 10.16
CA PRO A 94 3.27 -14.37 9.39
C PRO A 94 3.83 -14.47 7.96
N VAL A 95 4.63 -13.49 7.56
CA VAL A 95 5.21 -13.36 6.21
C VAL A 95 6.71 -13.14 6.29
N LYS A 96 7.40 -13.46 5.21
CA LYS A 96 8.86 -13.27 5.06
C LYS A 96 9.20 -12.57 3.74
N ILE A 97 10.41 -12.05 3.65
CA ILE A 97 10.93 -11.46 2.42
C ILE A 97 10.89 -12.49 1.29
N GLY A 98 10.36 -12.09 0.13
CA GLY A 98 10.14 -12.92 -1.04
C GLY A 98 8.74 -13.53 -1.14
N ASP A 99 7.94 -13.51 -0.07
CA ASP A 99 6.58 -14.03 -0.13
C ASP A 99 5.71 -13.17 -1.06
N ARG A 100 4.85 -13.86 -1.82
CA ARG A 100 3.82 -13.22 -2.63
C ARG A 100 2.63 -12.87 -1.76
N VAL A 101 2.19 -11.62 -1.84
CA VAL A 101 1.08 -11.09 -1.03
C VAL A 101 0.09 -10.30 -1.88
N GLY A 102 -1.16 -10.30 -1.42
CA GLY A 102 -2.19 -9.40 -1.91
C GLY A 102 -2.30 -8.16 -1.03
N VAL A 103 -2.48 -7.00 -1.64
CA VAL A 103 -2.80 -5.75 -0.96
C VAL A 103 -4.27 -5.47 -1.17
N LYS A 104 -5.03 -5.38 -0.10
CA LYS A 104 -6.48 -5.14 -0.13
C LYS A 104 -6.83 -3.75 0.41
N TRP A 105 -8.12 -3.41 0.35
CA TRP A 105 -8.67 -2.14 0.83
C TRP A 105 -8.35 -1.85 2.30
N LEU A 106 -8.54 -2.82 3.17
CA LEU A 106 -8.35 -2.66 4.59
C LEU A 106 -6.86 -2.69 4.93
N ALA A 107 -6.33 -1.56 5.39
CA ALA A 107 -4.92 -1.44 5.78
C ALA A 107 -4.65 -2.02 7.17
N ASP A 108 -5.63 -1.91 8.10
CA ASP A 108 -5.49 -2.34 9.48
C ASP A 108 -6.83 -2.74 10.08
N SER A 109 -6.80 -3.52 11.17
CA SER A 109 -7.96 -3.87 11.97
C SER A 109 -7.61 -3.88 13.45
N CYS A 110 -8.52 -3.40 14.30
CA CYS A 110 -8.26 -3.25 15.73
C CYS A 110 -8.21 -4.59 16.51
N LEU A 111 -8.67 -5.68 15.91
CA LEU A 111 -8.78 -7.03 16.48
C LEU A 111 -9.55 -7.15 17.79
N GLN A 112 -10.18 -6.06 18.29
CA GLN A 112 -10.81 -5.98 19.60
C GLN A 112 -12.31 -5.70 19.55
N CYS A 113 -12.80 -4.99 18.51
CA CYS A 113 -14.21 -4.68 18.37
C CYS A 113 -15.03 -5.94 18.03
N GLU A 114 -16.34 -5.83 18.13
CA GLU A 114 -17.25 -6.95 17.88
C GLU A 114 -17.09 -7.54 16.47
N GLN A 115 -16.90 -6.68 15.47
CA GLN A 115 -16.72 -7.12 14.08
C GLN A 115 -15.42 -7.92 13.89
N CYS A 116 -14.30 -7.40 14.40
CA CYS A 116 -13.03 -8.11 14.35
C CYS A 116 -13.09 -9.47 15.06
N ARG A 117 -13.73 -9.53 16.23
CA ARG A 117 -13.87 -10.80 16.98
C ARG A 117 -14.72 -11.84 16.26
N LYS A 118 -15.61 -11.41 15.37
CA LYS A 118 -16.44 -12.27 14.52
C LYS A 118 -15.77 -12.61 13.18
N GLY A 119 -14.56 -12.08 12.90
CA GLY A 119 -13.89 -12.23 11.60
C GLY A 119 -14.57 -11.44 10.48
N LEU A 120 -15.23 -10.34 10.82
CA LEU A 120 -15.95 -9.44 9.90
C LEU A 120 -15.28 -8.07 9.83
N GLU A 121 -13.97 -8.02 9.98
CA GLU A 121 -13.19 -6.77 9.97
C GLU A 121 -13.28 -5.99 8.65
N GLN A 122 -13.74 -6.65 7.58
CA GLN A 122 -13.94 -6.04 6.26
C GLN A 122 -15.28 -5.30 6.11
N SER A 123 -16.14 -5.32 7.12
CA SER A 123 -17.51 -4.76 7.10
C SER A 123 -17.57 -3.34 7.67
#